data_61247af7fbc84ba6579ea5b84c817813
#
_entry.id   61247af7fbc84ba6579ea5b84c817813
#
_cell.length_a   1.000
_cell.length_b   1.000
_cell.length_c   1.000
_cell.angle_alpha   90.00
_cell.angle_beta   90.00
_cell.angle_gamma   90.00
#
_symmetry.space_group_name_H-M   'P 1'
#
loop_
_entity.id
_entity.type
_entity.pdbx_description
1 polymer ?
#
loop_
_entity_poly.entity_id
_entity_poly.type
_entity_poly.pdbx_seq_one_letter_code
_entity_poly.pdbx_strand_id
1 'polypeptide(L)'
;RKEGQDVDRKIYHLITRNLFTTITNVNFDNESITAQMEETLRVKDGLLSRIKDRELLPEAALWTGTASDFSVKAASVGVLSTENEDIRSLRELITYGLKGLSAYTKHANALLQEDEETDTFLQRALAATLADTMTADDLVNLTLETGKYGVQGMALLDKANTQAYGNPEITKVKIGVDKNPGILISGHDLRDLEMLLEQTQGTG
;
A
#
# COMPACT_ATOMS: atom_id res chain seq x y z
N ARG A 1 -10.74 6.67 14.51
CA ARG A 1 -10.54 8.14 14.63
C ARG A 1 -11.84 8.92 14.87
N LYS A 2 -12.98 8.50 14.27
CA LYS A 2 -14.27 9.22 14.51
C LYS A 2 -14.67 9.26 16.00
N GLU A 3 -14.21 8.31 16.81
CA GLU A 3 -14.44 8.26 18.25
C GLU A 3 -13.25 8.77 19.09
N GLY A 4 -12.30 9.50 18.48
CA GLY A 4 -11.14 10.08 19.17
C GLY A 4 -10.11 9.05 19.65
N GLN A 5 -10.17 7.81 19.14
CA GLN A 5 -9.20 6.78 19.47
C GLN A 5 -7.92 6.97 18.67
N ASP A 6 -6.80 6.89 19.35
CA ASP A 6 -5.48 6.87 18.72
C ASP A 6 -5.28 5.57 17.96
N VAL A 7 -4.76 5.65 16.74
CA VAL A 7 -4.53 4.49 15.86
C VAL A 7 -3.06 4.11 15.93
N ASP A 8 -2.77 2.87 16.32
CA ASP A 8 -1.42 2.34 16.34
C ASP A 8 -0.77 2.45 14.94
N ARG A 9 0.45 2.95 14.88
CA ARG A 9 1.25 3.07 13.63
C ARG A 9 1.33 1.74 12.85
N LYS A 10 1.33 0.62 13.53
CA LYS A 10 1.30 -0.71 12.90
C LYS A 10 0.09 -0.92 11.98
N ILE A 11 -1.03 -0.25 12.26
CA ILE A 11 -2.23 -0.33 11.40
C ILE A 11 -2.01 0.43 10.10
N TYR A 12 -1.33 1.59 10.15
CA TYR A 12 -0.93 2.32 8.95
C TYR A 12 -0.05 1.45 8.05
N HIS A 13 1.00 0.84 8.62
CA HIS A 13 1.89 -0.06 7.88
C HIS A 13 1.17 -1.29 7.32
N LEU A 14 0.21 -1.87 8.06
CA LEU A 14 -0.61 -2.97 7.58
C LEU A 14 -1.41 -2.58 6.33
N ILE A 15 -2.08 -1.43 6.35
CA ILE A 15 -2.90 -0.96 5.22
C ILE A 15 -2.02 -0.64 4.01
N THR A 16 -0.90 0.04 4.22
CA THR A 16 0.08 0.35 3.17
C THR A 16 0.64 -0.94 2.55
N ARG A 17 1.03 -1.92 3.37
CA ARG A 17 1.49 -3.24 2.91
C ARG A 17 0.41 -3.98 2.13
N ASN A 18 -0.85 -3.95 2.59
CA ASN A 18 -1.97 -4.59 1.91
C ASN A 18 -2.20 -4.02 0.52
N LEU A 19 -2.17 -2.69 0.37
CA LEU A 19 -2.29 -2.05 -0.94
C LEU A 19 -1.09 -2.38 -1.84
N PHE A 20 0.13 -2.33 -1.30
CA PHE A 20 1.34 -2.69 -2.04
C PHE A 20 1.30 -4.12 -2.57
N THR A 21 0.82 -5.08 -1.77
CA THR A 21 0.68 -6.49 -2.17
C THR A 21 -0.25 -6.68 -3.37
N THR A 22 -1.15 -5.74 -3.65
CA THR A 22 -2.03 -5.80 -4.83
C THR A 22 -1.37 -5.32 -6.13
N ILE A 23 -0.11 -4.90 -6.09
CA ILE A 23 0.67 -4.52 -7.26
C ILE A 23 1.25 -5.78 -7.91
N THR A 24 1.20 -5.88 -9.24
CA THR A 24 1.45 -7.10 -10.01
C THR A 24 2.84 -7.74 -9.82
N ASN A 25 3.82 -7.00 -9.37
CA ASN A 25 5.19 -7.50 -9.16
C ASN A 25 5.47 -8.08 -7.77
N VAL A 26 4.46 -8.17 -6.89
CA VAL A 26 4.63 -8.67 -5.50
C VAL A 26 3.54 -9.64 -5.03
N ASN A 27 2.68 -10.13 -5.93
CA ASN A 27 1.51 -10.95 -5.59
C ASN A 27 1.61 -12.39 -6.15
N PHE A 28 2.71 -13.07 -5.91
CA PHE A 28 2.98 -14.40 -6.45
C PHE A 28 2.76 -15.57 -5.48
N ASP A 29 2.58 -15.30 -4.19
CA ASP A 29 2.41 -16.32 -3.16
C ASP A 29 1.02 -16.25 -2.54
N ASN A 30 0.16 -17.19 -2.95
CA ASN A 30 -1.23 -17.26 -2.49
C ASN A 30 -1.34 -17.54 -0.98
N GLU A 31 -0.43 -18.32 -0.39
CA GLU A 31 -0.47 -18.63 1.04
C GLU A 31 -0.14 -17.39 1.87
N SER A 32 0.90 -16.65 1.48
CA SER A 32 1.26 -15.38 2.12
C SER A 32 0.16 -14.33 2.00
N ILE A 33 -0.50 -14.22 0.83
CA ILE A 33 -1.61 -13.30 0.61
C ILE A 33 -2.80 -13.68 1.51
N THR A 34 -3.14 -14.97 1.56
CA THR A 34 -4.23 -15.47 2.43
C THR A 34 -3.96 -15.16 3.89
N ALA A 35 -2.75 -15.46 4.38
CA ALA A 35 -2.34 -15.16 5.76
C ALA A 35 -2.43 -13.65 6.06
N GLN A 36 -2.07 -12.79 5.11
CA GLN A 36 -2.17 -11.33 5.25
C GLN A 36 -3.63 -10.84 5.28
N MET A 37 -4.54 -11.47 4.52
CA MET A 37 -5.97 -11.21 4.60
C MET A 37 -6.55 -11.60 5.96
N GLU A 38 -6.17 -12.76 6.50
CA GLU A 38 -6.56 -13.22 7.82
C GLU A 38 -6.02 -12.30 8.93
N GLU A 39 -4.77 -11.83 8.81
CA GLU A 39 -4.19 -10.83 9.72
C GLU A 39 -5.02 -9.55 9.69
N THR A 40 -5.40 -9.10 8.51
CA THR A 40 -6.22 -7.88 8.33
C THR A 40 -7.58 -8.01 9.01
N LEU A 41 -8.24 -9.16 8.86
CA LEU A 41 -9.51 -9.43 9.54
C LEU A 41 -9.35 -9.46 11.06
N ARG A 42 -8.31 -10.10 11.60
CA ARG A 42 -8.03 -10.10 13.04
C ARG A 42 -7.82 -8.69 13.60
N VAL A 43 -7.03 -7.86 12.91
CA VAL A 43 -6.80 -6.46 13.31
C VAL A 43 -8.10 -5.66 13.25
N LYS A 44 -8.88 -5.83 12.19
CA LYS A 44 -10.20 -5.19 12.04
C LYS A 44 -11.13 -5.58 13.20
N ASP A 45 -11.22 -6.85 13.54
CA ASP A 45 -12.10 -7.33 14.62
C ASP A 45 -11.65 -6.79 15.97
N GLY A 46 -10.33 -6.68 16.21
CA GLY A 46 -9.77 -6.03 17.38
C GLY A 46 -10.14 -4.54 17.48
N LEU A 47 -10.23 -3.84 16.34
CA LEU A 47 -10.69 -2.43 16.30
C LEU A 47 -12.21 -2.35 16.51
N LEU A 48 -12.98 -3.24 15.88
CA LEU A 48 -14.44 -3.28 16.03
C LEU A 48 -14.87 -3.54 17.47
N SER A 49 -14.09 -4.31 18.25
CA SER A 49 -14.41 -4.58 19.66
C SER A 49 -14.42 -3.29 20.51
N ARG A 50 -13.77 -2.23 20.06
CA ARG A 50 -13.67 -0.92 20.76
C ARG A 50 -14.75 0.06 20.31
N ILE A 51 -15.50 -0.25 19.25
CA ILE A 51 -16.54 0.63 18.69
C ILE A 51 -17.87 0.28 19.33
N LYS A 52 -18.52 1.27 19.91
CA LYS A 52 -19.80 1.11 20.63
C LYS A 52 -21.00 1.03 19.69
N ASP A 53 -21.02 1.93 18.69
CA ASP A 53 -22.09 2.02 17.71
C ASP A 53 -21.63 1.46 16.36
N ARG A 54 -22.06 0.23 16.07
CA ARG A 54 -21.68 -0.50 14.85
C ARG A 54 -22.70 -0.36 13.73
N GLU A 55 -23.90 0.11 14.01
CA GLU A 55 -24.99 0.19 13.04
C GLU A 55 -24.72 1.18 11.91
N LEU A 56 -23.86 2.17 12.16
CA LEU A 56 -23.45 3.18 11.19
C LEU A 56 -22.21 2.78 10.35
N LEU A 57 -21.67 1.57 10.57
CA LEU A 57 -20.50 1.12 9.83
C LEU A 57 -20.89 0.50 8.49
N PRO A 58 -20.12 0.74 7.41
CA PRO A 58 -20.36 0.11 6.13
C PRO A 58 -20.14 -1.42 6.22
N GLU A 59 -20.77 -2.15 5.32
CA GLU A 59 -20.68 -3.61 5.23
C GLU A 59 -19.22 -4.11 5.19
N ALA A 60 -18.35 -3.44 4.45
CA ALA A 60 -16.93 -3.76 4.36
C ALA A 60 -16.20 -3.75 5.72
N ALA A 61 -16.64 -2.90 6.67
CA ALA A 61 -16.10 -2.89 8.03
C ALA A 61 -16.64 -4.04 8.89
N LEU A 62 -17.84 -4.53 8.60
CA LEU A 62 -18.54 -5.55 9.39
C LEU A 62 -18.29 -6.96 8.87
N TRP A 63 -18.00 -7.13 7.58
CA TRP A 63 -17.82 -8.45 6.99
C TRP A 63 -16.68 -9.22 7.67
N THR A 64 -16.93 -10.50 7.93
CA THR A 64 -15.93 -11.44 8.44
C THR A 64 -16.04 -12.76 7.68
N GLY A 65 -14.96 -13.53 7.64
CA GLY A 65 -14.89 -14.79 6.93
C GLY A 65 -13.55 -15.49 7.13
N THR A 66 -13.45 -16.68 6.61
CA THR A 66 -12.23 -17.51 6.59
C THR A 66 -11.65 -17.57 5.19
N ALA A 67 -10.48 -18.20 5.00
CA ALA A 67 -9.86 -18.38 3.70
C ALA A 67 -10.80 -18.99 2.64
N SER A 68 -11.71 -19.88 3.05
CA SER A 68 -12.71 -20.50 2.16
C SER A 68 -13.77 -19.51 1.64
N ASP A 69 -13.97 -18.40 2.34
CA ASP A 69 -14.98 -17.39 1.99
C ASP A 69 -14.44 -16.30 1.09
N PHE A 70 -13.12 -16.15 0.97
CA PHE A 70 -12.48 -15.04 0.26
C PHE A 70 -12.84 -14.99 -1.22
N SER A 71 -12.83 -16.14 -1.92
CA SER A 71 -13.18 -16.20 -3.34
C SER A 71 -14.66 -15.88 -3.60
N VAL A 72 -15.55 -16.29 -2.70
CA VAL A 72 -16.97 -15.99 -2.77
C VAL A 72 -17.20 -14.49 -2.55
N LYS A 73 -16.53 -13.92 -1.53
CA LYS A 73 -16.61 -12.47 -1.27
C LYS A 73 -16.06 -11.65 -2.44
N ALA A 74 -14.93 -12.08 -3.01
CA ALA A 74 -14.30 -11.39 -4.15
C ALA A 74 -15.26 -11.23 -5.35
N ALA A 75 -16.10 -12.22 -5.62
CA ALA A 75 -17.09 -12.15 -6.70
C ALA A 75 -18.14 -11.03 -6.49
N SER A 76 -18.41 -10.62 -5.26
CA SER A 76 -19.42 -9.61 -4.92
C SER A 76 -18.86 -8.19 -4.73
N VAL A 77 -17.54 -8.02 -4.62
CA VAL A 77 -16.89 -6.72 -4.35
C VAL A 77 -15.95 -6.27 -5.48
N GLY A 78 -16.06 -6.88 -6.66
CA GLY A 78 -15.24 -6.52 -7.82
C GLY A 78 -15.57 -5.13 -8.38
N VAL A 79 -14.75 -4.67 -9.31
CA VAL A 79 -14.86 -3.34 -9.96
C VAL A 79 -16.29 -3.08 -10.48
N LEU A 80 -16.93 -4.10 -11.06
CA LEU A 80 -18.27 -3.99 -11.65
C LEU A 80 -19.41 -3.95 -10.61
N SER A 81 -19.13 -4.02 -9.32
CA SER A 81 -20.16 -3.87 -8.28
C SER A 81 -20.73 -2.44 -8.18
N THR A 82 -20.02 -1.43 -8.72
CA THR A 82 -20.52 -0.07 -8.87
C THR A 82 -21.15 0.09 -10.26
N GLU A 83 -22.47 0.23 -10.32
CA GLU A 83 -23.23 0.26 -11.59
C GLU A 83 -22.95 1.53 -12.41
N ASN A 84 -22.92 2.70 -11.74
CA ASN A 84 -22.63 3.97 -12.41
C ASN A 84 -21.19 4.00 -12.91
N GLU A 85 -21.02 4.13 -14.23
CA GLU A 85 -19.71 4.02 -14.89
C GLU A 85 -18.76 5.17 -14.53
N ASP A 86 -19.25 6.39 -14.36
CA ASP A 86 -18.44 7.55 -14.00
C ASP A 86 -17.93 7.42 -12.56
N ILE A 87 -18.82 7.06 -11.62
CA ILE A 87 -18.47 6.81 -10.22
C ILE A 87 -17.48 5.65 -10.12
N ARG A 88 -17.73 4.55 -10.83
CA ARG A 88 -16.84 3.40 -10.89
C ARG A 88 -15.44 3.78 -11.37
N SER A 89 -15.36 4.50 -12.49
CA SER A 89 -14.09 4.92 -13.09
C SER A 89 -13.28 5.81 -12.15
N LEU A 90 -13.94 6.75 -11.48
CA LEU A 90 -13.28 7.64 -10.50
C LEU A 90 -12.81 6.87 -9.26
N ARG A 91 -13.63 5.95 -8.72
CA ARG A 91 -13.24 5.08 -7.59
C ARG A 91 -12.01 4.23 -7.93
N GLU A 92 -11.98 3.66 -9.13
CA GLU A 92 -10.84 2.86 -9.60
C GLU A 92 -9.58 3.73 -9.80
N LEU A 93 -9.72 4.91 -10.40
CA LEU A 93 -8.60 5.85 -10.58
C LEU A 93 -7.98 6.24 -9.23
N ILE A 94 -8.80 6.56 -8.24
CA ILE A 94 -8.35 6.83 -6.87
C ILE A 94 -7.63 5.60 -6.29
N THR A 95 -8.24 4.43 -6.41
CA THR A 95 -7.66 3.17 -5.89
C THR A 95 -6.29 2.88 -6.51
N TYR A 96 -6.13 3.05 -7.81
CA TYR A 96 -4.83 2.92 -8.49
C TYR A 96 -3.82 3.96 -8.02
N GLY A 97 -4.25 5.21 -7.83
CA GLY A 97 -3.40 6.26 -7.26
C GLY A 97 -2.92 5.91 -5.84
N LEU A 98 -3.81 5.39 -5.00
CA LEU A 98 -3.48 4.94 -3.64
C LEU A 98 -2.55 3.72 -3.64
N LYS A 99 -2.68 2.79 -4.59
CA LYS A 99 -1.72 1.70 -4.77
C LYS A 99 -0.32 2.22 -5.10
N GLY A 100 -0.21 3.19 -6.02
CA GLY A 100 1.06 3.86 -6.33
C GLY A 100 1.65 4.59 -5.12
N LEU A 101 0.83 5.35 -4.39
CA LEU A 101 1.24 6.00 -3.15
C LEU A 101 1.75 4.98 -2.12
N SER A 102 1.06 3.85 -1.97
CA SER A 102 1.45 2.80 -1.02
C SER A 102 2.81 2.18 -1.37
N ALA A 103 3.18 2.09 -2.65
CA ALA A 103 4.48 1.62 -3.06
C ALA A 103 5.60 2.54 -2.55
N TYR A 104 5.45 3.85 -2.72
CA TYR A 104 6.43 4.82 -2.25
C TYR A 104 6.53 4.86 -0.72
N THR A 105 5.39 4.91 -0.02
CA THR A 105 5.37 4.95 1.45
C THR A 105 5.88 3.66 2.06
N LYS A 106 5.59 2.48 1.49
CA LYS A 106 6.11 1.20 1.96
C LYS A 106 7.64 1.15 1.88
N HIS A 107 8.24 1.61 0.78
CA HIS A 107 9.70 1.66 0.64
C HIS A 107 10.32 2.68 1.59
N ALA A 108 9.70 3.85 1.78
CA ALA A 108 10.16 4.82 2.76
C ALA A 108 10.11 4.26 4.19
N ASN A 109 9.03 3.55 4.54
CA ASN A 109 8.88 2.89 5.86
C ASN A 109 9.95 1.80 6.09
N ALA A 110 10.39 1.09 5.04
CA ALA A 110 11.50 0.14 5.15
C ALA A 110 12.84 0.81 5.52
N LEU A 111 12.97 2.11 5.23
CA LEU A 111 14.09 2.97 5.61
C LEU A 111 13.78 3.84 6.85
N LEU A 112 12.78 3.46 7.64
CA LEU A 112 12.37 4.13 8.88
C LEU A 112 11.93 5.59 8.70
N GLN A 113 11.47 5.95 7.50
CA GLN A 113 10.85 7.25 7.22
C GLN A 113 9.33 7.11 7.11
N GLU A 114 8.61 7.96 7.81
CA GLU A 114 7.16 7.95 7.91
C GLU A 114 6.59 9.37 7.79
N ASP A 115 5.38 9.47 7.24
CA ASP A 115 4.61 10.70 7.22
C ASP A 115 3.16 10.42 7.60
N GLU A 116 2.77 10.87 8.80
CA GLU A 116 1.44 10.61 9.35
C GLU A 116 0.31 11.26 8.53
N GLU A 117 0.57 12.40 7.91
CA GLU A 117 -0.43 13.08 7.08
C GLU A 117 -0.74 12.25 5.84
N THR A 118 0.29 11.76 5.15
CA THR A 118 0.16 10.87 3.98
C THR A 118 -0.52 9.56 4.35
N ASP A 119 -0.12 8.92 5.45
CA ASP A 119 -0.72 7.68 5.94
C ASP A 119 -2.21 7.87 6.28
N THR A 120 -2.56 8.99 6.92
CA THR A 120 -3.95 9.32 7.26
C THR A 120 -4.78 9.58 6.01
N PHE A 121 -4.22 10.30 5.04
CA PHE A 121 -4.86 10.53 3.76
C PHE A 121 -5.17 9.22 3.04
N LEU A 122 -4.18 8.34 2.91
CA LEU A 122 -4.32 7.05 2.23
C LEU A 122 -5.51 6.25 2.79
N GLN A 123 -5.64 6.16 4.11
CA GLN A 123 -6.75 5.46 4.74
C GLN A 123 -8.10 6.14 4.51
N ARG A 124 -8.14 7.49 4.65
CA ARG A 124 -9.36 8.27 4.43
C ARG A 124 -9.84 8.15 2.99
N ALA A 125 -8.93 8.27 2.03
CA ALA A 125 -9.25 8.18 0.63
C ALA A 125 -9.71 6.76 0.24
N LEU A 126 -9.05 5.72 0.74
CA LEU A 126 -9.48 4.34 0.52
C LEU A 126 -10.88 4.08 1.09
N ALA A 127 -11.17 4.56 2.30
CA ALA A 127 -12.52 4.44 2.88
C ALA A 127 -13.58 5.24 2.09
N ALA A 128 -13.21 6.39 1.53
CA ALA A 128 -14.12 7.22 0.74
C ALA A 128 -14.56 6.53 -0.58
N THR A 129 -13.73 5.66 -1.17
CA THR A 129 -14.12 4.90 -2.37
C THR A 129 -15.28 3.92 -2.13
N LEU A 130 -15.62 3.63 -0.87
CA LEU A 130 -16.75 2.78 -0.48
C LEU A 130 -18.02 3.59 -0.08
N ALA A 131 -17.93 4.92 -0.07
CA ALA A 131 -19.03 5.76 0.38
C ALA A 131 -19.99 6.07 -0.79
N ASP A 132 -21.21 5.53 -0.74
CA ASP A 132 -22.24 5.74 -1.77
C ASP A 132 -22.80 7.17 -1.80
N THR A 133 -22.47 7.98 -0.79
CA THR A 133 -22.85 9.39 -0.70
C THR A 133 -21.91 10.33 -1.47
N MET A 134 -20.77 9.84 -1.98
CA MET A 134 -19.83 10.64 -2.76
C MET A 134 -20.38 10.91 -4.16
N THR A 135 -20.42 12.19 -4.53
CA THR A 135 -20.78 12.63 -5.88
C THR A 135 -19.58 12.48 -6.84
N ALA A 136 -19.81 12.60 -8.15
CA ALA A 136 -18.71 12.62 -9.13
C ALA A 136 -17.73 13.78 -8.85
N ASP A 137 -18.23 14.97 -8.51
CA ASP A 137 -17.39 16.12 -8.19
C ASP A 137 -16.53 15.89 -6.93
N ASP A 138 -17.10 15.25 -5.90
CA ASP A 138 -16.34 14.87 -4.71
C ASP A 138 -15.20 13.89 -5.06
N LEU A 139 -15.47 12.91 -5.93
CA LEU A 139 -14.47 11.94 -6.37
C LEU A 139 -13.41 12.56 -7.29
N VAL A 140 -13.77 13.54 -8.14
CA VAL A 140 -12.79 14.31 -8.92
C VAL A 140 -11.85 15.07 -7.98
N ASN A 141 -12.39 15.77 -6.97
CA ASN A 141 -11.58 16.46 -5.97
C ASN A 141 -10.67 15.51 -5.21
N LEU A 142 -11.18 14.34 -4.82
CA LEU A 142 -10.38 13.31 -4.14
C LEU A 142 -9.28 12.73 -5.04
N THR A 143 -9.54 12.62 -6.36
CA THR A 143 -8.51 12.22 -7.35
C THR A 143 -7.37 13.22 -7.40
N LEU A 144 -7.67 14.52 -7.45
CA LEU A 144 -6.66 15.58 -7.44
C LEU A 144 -5.87 15.59 -6.12
N GLU A 145 -6.57 15.40 -5.01
CA GLU A 145 -5.93 15.28 -3.68
C GLU A 145 -5.02 14.04 -3.62
N THR A 146 -5.42 12.92 -4.21
CA THR A 146 -4.59 11.71 -4.33
C THR A 146 -3.29 11.99 -5.09
N GLY A 147 -3.36 12.78 -6.17
CA GLY A 147 -2.18 13.23 -6.90
C GLY A 147 -1.24 14.09 -6.03
N LYS A 148 -1.79 15.01 -5.25
CA LYS A 148 -1.02 15.83 -4.30
C LYS A 148 -0.24 14.96 -3.30
N TYR A 149 -0.91 14.01 -2.67
CA TYR A 149 -0.25 13.09 -1.73
C TYR A 149 0.69 12.10 -2.41
N GLY A 150 0.47 11.80 -3.69
CA GLY A 150 1.43 11.07 -4.53
C GLY A 150 2.78 11.80 -4.59
N VAL A 151 2.78 13.12 -4.80
CA VAL A 151 4.01 13.94 -4.77
C VAL A 151 4.66 13.92 -3.39
N GLN A 152 3.88 14.02 -2.31
CA GLN A 152 4.43 13.93 -0.93
C GLN A 152 5.07 12.56 -0.65
N GLY A 153 4.43 11.46 -1.10
CA GLY A 153 4.99 10.12 -0.96
C GLY A 153 6.29 9.92 -1.73
N MET A 154 6.39 10.49 -2.95
CA MET A 154 7.64 10.49 -3.72
C MET A 154 8.74 11.29 -3.01
N ALA A 155 8.42 12.47 -2.49
CA ALA A 155 9.37 13.29 -1.74
C ALA A 155 9.84 12.58 -0.44
N LEU A 156 8.93 11.86 0.24
CA LEU A 156 9.28 11.07 1.41
C LEU A 156 10.27 9.94 1.05
N LEU A 157 10.03 9.24 -0.07
CA LEU A 157 10.92 8.18 -0.53
C LEU A 157 12.28 8.72 -0.98
N ASP A 158 12.30 9.84 -1.72
CA ASP A 158 13.55 10.52 -2.11
C ASP A 158 14.37 10.88 -0.86
N LYS A 159 13.74 11.49 0.13
CA LYS A 159 14.38 11.78 1.42
C LYS A 159 14.91 10.51 2.10
N ALA A 160 14.13 9.45 2.13
CA ALA A 160 14.53 8.19 2.75
C ALA A 160 15.77 7.59 2.08
N ASN A 161 15.77 7.52 0.74
CA ASN A 161 16.88 7.00 -0.03
C ASN A 161 18.13 7.87 0.06
N THR A 162 18.00 9.19 -0.07
CA THR A 162 19.15 10.10 -0.03
C THR A 162 19.78 10.17 1.36
N GLN A 163 19.00 10.03 2.42
CA GLN A 163 19.54 9.93 3.77
C GLN A 163 20.25 8.60 4.05
N ALA A 164 19.77 7.49 3.49
CA ALA A 164 20.35 6.17 3.70
C ALA A 164 21.57 5.93 2.79
N TYR A 165 21.52 6.36 1.54
CA TYR A 165 22.48 5.98 0.48
C TYR A 165 23.23 7.15 -0.16
N GLY A 166 22.92 8.37 0.23
CA GLY A 166 23.51 9.59 -0.35
C GLY A 166 22.80 10.07 -1.63
N ASN A 167 23.20 11.24 -2.09
CA ASN A 167 22.64 11.81 -3.32
C ASN A 167 23.22 11.13 -4.55
N PRO A 168 22.46 11.05 -5.66
CA PRO A 168 22.98 10.59 -6.94
C PRO A 168 24.19 11.42 -7.40
N GLU A 169 25.24 10.73 -7.88
CA GLU A 169 26.44 11.37 -8.41
C GLU A 169 26.92 10.69 -9.69
N ILE A 170 27.68 11.45 -10.51
CA ILE A 170 28.26 10.90 -11.74
C ILE A 170 29.38 9.93 -11.36
N THR A 171 29.20 8.64 -11.65
CA THR A 171 30.11 7.57 -11.28
C THR A 171 30.59 6.82 -12.51
N LYS A 172 31.89 6.51 -12.58
CA LYS A 172 32.45 5.61 -13.61
C LYS A 172 32.16 4.17 -13.21
N VAL A 173 31.45 3.41 -14.07
CA VAL A 173 31.13 2.02 -13.86
C VAL A 173 31.85 1.13 -14.87
N LYS A 174 32.29 -0.05 -14.45
CA LYS A 174 32.83 -1.10 -15.30
C LYS A 174 31.67 -1.80 -16.02
N ILE A 175 31.65 -1.74 -17.34
CA ILE A 175 30.60 -2.36 -18.17
C ILE A 175 31.01 -3.71 -18.77
N GLY A 176 32.25 -4.16 -18.54
CA GLY A 176 32.74 -5.46 -18.99
C GLY A 176 32.45 -6.58 -17.99
N VAL A 177 32.59 -7.82 -18.43
CA VAL A 177 32.46 -9.02 -17.59
C VAL A 177 33.77 -9.37 -16.89
N ASP A 178 33.69 -10.00 -15.73
CA ASP A 178 34.82 -10.59 -15.02
C ASP A 178 34.92 -12.10 -15.28
N LYS A 179 35.90 -12.75 -14.66
CA LYS A 179 36.18 -14.20 -14.85
C LYS A 179 35.29 -15.10 -14.00
N ASN A 180 34.79 -14.58 -12.90
CA ASN A 180 33.96 -15.31 -11.96
C ASN A 180 32.48 -15.31 -12.38
N PRO A 181 31.69 -16.28 -11.92
CA PRO A 181 30.24 -16.21 -12.04
C PRO A 181 29.70 -14.90 -11.48
N GLY A 182 28.63 -14.38 -12.07
CA GLY A 182 28.01 -13.13 -11.66
C GLY A 182 26.51 -13.29 -11.44
N ILE A 183 25.96 -12.41 -10.62
CA ILE A 183 24.52 -12.29 -10.43
C ILE A 183 24.04 -11.04 -11.16
N LEU A 184 23.16 -11.23 -12.16
CA LEU A 184 22.51 -10.10 -12.84
C LEU A 184 21.34 -9.61 -12.02
N ILE A 185 21.35 -8.33 -11.67
CA ILE A 185 20.31 -7.68 -10.88
C ILE A 185 19.65 -6.61 -11.74
N SER A 186 18.32 -6.55 -11.70
CA SER A 186 17.52 -5.50 -12.30
C SER A 186 16.45 -5.07 -11.30
N GLY A 187 16.25 -3.77 -11.14
CA GLY A 187 15.27 -3.21 -10.21
C GLY A 187 15.64 -1.78 -9.78
N HIS A 188 14.89 -1.25 -8.82
CA HIS A 188 15.04 0.13 -8.34
C HIS A 188 15.00 0.27 -6.80
N ASP A 189 14.77 -0.82 -6.06
CA ASP A 189 14.74 -0.80 -4.60
C ASP A 189 16.17 -0.93 -4.05
N LEU A 190 16.68 0.16 -3.49
CA LEU A 190 18.05 0.20 -2.95
C LEU A 190 18.19 -0.65 -1.67
N ARG A 191 17.13 -0.78 -0.86
CA ARG A 191 17.17 -1.64 0.34
C ARG A 191 17.25 -3.11 -0.03
N ASP A 192 16.52 -3.55 -1.04
CA ASP A 192 16.59 -4.94 -1.53
C ASP A 192 17.99 -5.25 -2.09
N LEU A 193 18.59 -4.29 -2.81
CA LEU A 193 19.97 -4.43 -3.28
C LEU A 193 20.96 -4.54 -2.13
N GLU A 194 20.84 -3.70 -1.11
CA GLU A 194 21.69 -3.75 0.09
C GLU A 194 21.58 -5.13 0.77
N MET A 195 20.36 -5.62 0.99
CA MET A 195 20.13 -6.94 1.60
C MET A 195 20.72 -8.09 0.75
N LEU A 196 20.64 -7.99 -0.58
CA LEU A 196 21.26 -8.98 -1.46
C LEU A 196 22.78 -8.96 -1.36
N LEU A 197 23.40 -7.79 -1.30
CA LEU A 197 24.85 -7.64 -1.10
C LEU A 197 25.29 -8.22 0.26
N GLU A 198 24.52 -7.99 1.32
CA GLU A 198 24.76 -8.60 2.63
C GLU A 198 24.69 -10.13 2.56
N GLN A 199 23.64 -10.70 1.91
CA GLN A 199 23.48 -12.16 1.78
C GLN A 199 24.58 -12.81 0.95
N THR A 200 25.11 -12.14 -0.05
CA THR A 200 26.14 -12.68 -0.95
C THR A 200 27.56 -12.39 -0.49
N GLN A 201 27.73 -11.68 0.61
CA GLN A 201 29.04 -11.38 1.15
C GLN A 201 29.83 -12.67 1.47
N GLY A 202 31.03 -12.82 0.90
CA GLY A 202 31.88 -13.97 1.12
C GLY A 202 31.51 -15.25 0.33
N THR A 203 30.61 -15.17 -0.64
CA THR A 203 30.22 -16.34 -1.46
C THR A 203 31.06 -16.57 -2.71
N GLY A 204 32.07 -15.71 -3.02
CA GLY A 204 32.96 -15.96 -4.16
C GLY A 204 33.76 -14.77 -4.61
#